data_df22fcae18a5db8ede1ac4a5e884e4b2
#
_entry.id   df22fcae18a5db8ede1ac4a5e884e4b2
#
_cell.length_a   1.000
_cell.length_b   1.000
_cell.length_c   1.000
_cell.angle_alpha   90.00
_cell.angle_beta   90.00
_cell.angle_gamma   90.00
#
_symmetry.space_group_name_H-M   'P 1'
#
loop_
_entity.id
_entity.type
_entity.pdbx_description
1 polymer ?
#
loop_
_entity_poly.entity_id
_entity_poly.type
_entity_poly.pdbx_seq_one_letter_code
_entity_poly.pdbx_strand_id
1 'polypeptide(L)'
;MSCREGIRMRILNFKVSGQSLSKNGDFSGIVAGTKGYLRLSFDFDPEWAGCKKAVIFSRYDREQALPVINGGCPVPDEIAQHSRWKVRLIGEKEGYRITTNEVEVRQE
;
A
#
# COMPACT_ATOMS: atom_id res chain seq x y z
N MET A 1 16.55 26.03 1.10
CA MET A 1 16.55 25.12 1.08
C MET A 1 15.62 24.69 0.93
N SER A 2 15.92 24.45 0.82
CA SER A 2 14.80 24.04 0.67
C SER A 2 14.41 22.94 1.50
N CYS A 3 13.44 23.09 2.27
CA CYS A 3 12.93 22.05 3.05
C CYS A 3 12.62 20.87 2.25
N ARG A 4 12.32 21.12 1.04
CA ARG A 4 11.98 20.09 0.15
C ARG A 4 13.07 19.08 -0.02
N GLU A 5 14.28 19.50 0.12
CA GLU A 5 15.38 18.58 -0.01
C GLU A 5 15.45 17.59 1.14
N GLY A 6 14.88 17.93 2.26
CA GLY A 6 14.85 17.06 3.39
C GLY A 6 13.60 16.22 3.48
N ILE A 7 12.67 16.44 2.58
CA ILE A 7 11.42 15.69 2.61
C ILE A 7 11.59 14.42 1.81
N ARG A 8 11.74 13.32 2.53
CA ARG A 8 11.85 12.02 1.90
C ARG A 8 10.82 11.11 2.52
N MET A 9 9.96 10.59 1.69
CA MET A 9 8.98 9.63 2.13
C MET A 9 9.61 8.26 2.15
N ARG A 10 9.21 7.45 3.10
CA ARG A 10 9.59 6.05 3.09
C ARG A 10 8.63 5.30 2.18
N ILE A 11 9.18 4.62 1.20
CA ILE A 11 8.37 3.88 0.25
C ILE A 11 8.47 2.39 0.55
N LEU A 12 7.32 1.77 0.74
CA LEU A 12 7.22 0.33 0.95
C LEU A 12 6.81 -0.30 -0.36
N ASN A 13 7.68 -1.11 -0.91
CA ASN A 13 7.47 -1.69 -2.23
C ASN A 13 6.81 -3.05 -2.15
N PHE A 14 5.86 -3.27 -3.04
CA PHE A 14 5.16 -4.55 -3.16
C PHE A 14 5.20 -5.02 -4.59
N LYS A 15 5.16 -6.32 -4.76
CA LYS A 15 5.05 -6.94 -6.07
C LYS A 15 3.69 -7.60 -6.19
N VAL A 16 3.04 -7.40 -7.33
CA VAL A 16 1.71 -7.95 -7.59
C VAL A 16 1.78 -8.84 -8.81
N SER A 17 1.48 -10.10 -8.62
CA SER A 17 1.46 -11.07 -9.70
C SER A 17 0.14 -11.83 -9.64
N GLY A 18 -0.78 -11.52 -10.57
CA GLY A 18 -2.12 -12.08 -10.53
C GLY A 18 -2.79 -11.73 -9.20
N GLN A 19 -3.20 -12.73 -8.45
CA GLN A 19 -3.82 -12.53 -7.14
C GLN A 19 -2.83 -12.59 -5.99
N SER A 20 -1.54 -12.54 -6.29
CA SER A 20 -0.51 -12.65 -5.26
C SER A 20 0.12 -11.29 -4.99
N LEU A 21 -0.01 -10.83 -3.76
CA LEU A 21 0.63 -9.61 -3.27
C LEU A 21 1.74 -10.02 -2.31
N SER A 22 2.94 -9.49 -2.52
CA SER A 22 4.08 -9.81 -1.66
C SER A 22 4.93 -8.57 -1.44
N LYS A 23 5.64 -8.57 -0.31
CA LYS A 23 6.59 -7.51 0.00
C LYS A 23 7.79 -7.63 -0.92
N ASN A 24 8.30 -6.49 -1.36
CA ASN A 24 9.46 -6.44 -2.23
C ASN A 24 10.45 -5.46 -1.63
N GLY A 25 11.52 -5.99 -1.04
CA GLY A 25 12.54 -5.16 -0.43
C GLY A 25 12.47 -5.13 1.08
N ASP A 26 13.01 -4.07 1.66
CA ASP A 26 13.21 -3.97 3.10
C ASP A 26 12.01 -3.32 3.79
N PHE A 27 11.42 -4.04 4.72
CA PHE A 27 10.31 -3.56 5.54
C PHE A 27 10.70 -3.45 7.01
N SER A 28 12.00 -3.46 7.30
CA SER A 28 12.46 -3.33 8.69
C SER A 28 12.52 -1.85 9.10
N GLY A 29 12.50 -1.62 10.39
CA GLY A 29 12.72 -0.28 10.93
C GLY A 29 11.61 0.71 10.68
N ILE A 30 10.39 0.25 10.41
CA ILE A 30 9.25 1.15 10.28
C ILE A 30 8.72 1.42 11.66
N VAL A 31 8.63 2.71 12.02
CA VAL A 31 8.19 3.10 13.36
C VAL A 31 6.80 3.72 13.28
N ALA A 32 5.90 3.26 14.13
CA ALA A 32 4.52 3.75 14.14
C ALA A 32 4.47 5.21 14.61
N GLY A 33 3.42 5.92 14.16
CA GLY A 33 3.19 7.29 14.59
C GLY A 33 3.60 8.36 13.61
N THR A 34 4.07 7.98 12.41
CA THR A 34 4.43 8.97 11.40
C THR A 34 3.18 9.53 10.72
N LYS A 35 3.33 10.70 10.14
CA LYS A 35 2.28 11.35 9.37
C LYS A 35 2.83 11.80 8.03
N GLY A 36 2.13 11.48 6.96
CA GLY A 36 2.51 11.91 5.63
C GLY A 36 3.86 11.40 5.17
N TYR A 37 4.36 10.34 5.79
CA TYR A 37 5.72 9.86 5.58
C TYR A 37 5.76 8.53 4.82
N LEU A 38 4.80 7.67 5.05
CA LEU A 38 4.78 6.34 4.43
C LEU A 38 3.97 6.34 3.15
N ARG A 39 4.52 5.68 2.14
CA ARG A 39 3.83 5.53 0.87
C ARG A 39 4.03 4.11 0.37
N LEU A 40 3.00 3.53 -0.19
CA LEU A 40 3.09 2.21 -0.83
C LEU A 40 3.33 2.38 -2.31
N SER A 41 4.13 1.49 -2.86
CA SER A 41 4.38 1.44 -4.29
C SER A 41 4.20 0.00 -4.76
N PHE A 42 3.51 -0.18 -5.87
CA PHE A 42 3.18 -1.51 -6.36
C PHE A 42 3.73 -1.72 -7.75
N ASP A 43 4.34 -2.88 -7.95
CA ASP A 43 4.81 -3.30 -9.27
C ASP A 43 3.79 -4.33 -9.77
N PHE A 44 2.93 -3.89 -10.68
CA PHE A 44 1.83 -4.71 -11.18
C PHE A 44 2.24 -5.50 -12.41
N ASP A 45 1.77 -6.74 -12.51
CA ASP A 45 1.96 -7.51 -13.73
C ASP A 45 0.91 -7.07 -14.77
N PRO A 46 1.04 -7.56 -16.03
CA PRO A 46 0.13 -7.14 -17.08
C PRO A 46 -1.34 -7.47 -16.86
N GLU A 47 -1.64 -8.43 -15.99
CA GLU A 47 -3.01 -8.78 -15.69
C GLU A 47 -3.80 -7.63 -15.09
N TRP A 48 -3.11 -6.71 -14.45
CA TRP A 48 -3.72 -5.56 -13.80
C TRP A 48 -3.84 -4.34 -14.71
N ALA A 49 -3.36 -4.47 -15.95
CA ALA A 49 -3.40 -3.34 -16.89
C ALA A 49 -4.86 -2.94 -17.18
N GLY A 50 -5.12 -1.64 -17.16
CA GLY A 50 -6.45 -1.11 -17.44
C GLY A 50 -7.44 -1.20 -16.29
N CYS A 51 -7.07 -1.80 -15.18
CA CYS A 51 -7.96 -1.86 -14.01
C CYS A 51 -7.92 -0.57 -13.22
N LYS A 52 -9.07 -0.18 -12.67
CA LYS A 52 -9.10 0.79 -11.60
C LYS A 52 -8.69 0.04 -10.34
N LYS A 53 -7.73 0.56 -9.63
CA LYS A 53 -7.09 -0.17 -8.53
C LYS A 53 -7.31 0.56 -7.22
N ALA A 54 -7.55 -0.21 -6.16
CA ALA A 54 -7.71 0.33 -4.82
C ALA A 54 -6.93 -0.52 -3.84
N VAL A 55 -6.39 0.14 -2.82
CA VAL A 55 -5.75 -0.53 -1.69
C VAL A 55 -6.75 -0.57 -0.57
N ILE A 56 -6.90 -1.72 0.05
CA ILE A 56 -7.73 -1.87 1.23
C ILE A 56 -6.78 -2.03 2.42
N PHE A 57 -6.79 -1.04 3.30
CA PHE A 57 -6.07 -1.11 4.57
C PHE A 57 -7.01 -1.66 5.60
N SER A 58 -6.59 -2.69 6.34
CA SER A 58 -7.44 -3.21 7.40
C SER A 58 -6.69 -3.33 8.70
N ARG A 59 -7.41 -3.08 9.79
CA ARG A 59 -6.92 -3.17 11.14
C ARG A 59 -8.07 -3.61 12.02
N TYR A 60 -7.92 -4.75 12.66
CA TYR A 60 -9.00 -5.38 13.43
C TYR A 60 -10.23 -5.56 12.52
N ASP A 61 -11.36 -4.99 12.89
CA ASP A 61 -12.59 -5.09 12.11
C ASP A 61 -12.84 -3.87 11.24
N ARG A 62 -11.86 -2.98 11.10
CA ARG A 62 -12.02 -1.77 10.31
C ARG A 62 -11.25 -1.85 9.00
N GLU A 63 -11.86 -1.33 7.95
CA GLU A 63 -11.23 -1.27 6.64
C GLU A 63 -11.35 0.12 6.07
N GLN A 64 -10.34 0.53 5.32
CA GLN A 64 -10.33 1.80 4.63
C GLN A 64 -9.76 1.59 3.24
N ALA A 65 -10.48 2.06 2.23
CA ALA A 65 -10.06 1.92 0.85
C ALA A 65 -9.52 3.23 0.32
N LEU A 66 -8.42 3.17 -0.41
CA LEU A 66 -7.86 4.34 -1.08
C LEU A 66 -7.50 3.97 -2.52
N PRO A 67 -7.63 4.91 -3.46
CA PRO A 67 -7.28 4.61 -4.85
C PRO A 67 -5.77 4.51 -5.02
N VAL A 68 -5.37 3.67 -5.96
CA VAL A 68 -3.98 3.60 -6.39
C VAL A 68 -3.81 4.57 -7.54
N ILE A 69 -2.92 5.53 -7.40
CA ILE A 69 -2.65 6.54 -8.41
C ILE A 69 -1.18 6.50 -8.74
N ASN A 70 -0.87 6.39 -10.03
CA ASN A 70 0.51 6.29 -10.50
C ASN A 70 1.29 5.16 -9.81
N GLY A 71 0.61 4.02 -9.63
CA GLY A 71 1.24 2.84 -9.06
C GLY A 71 1.46 2.90 -7.55
N GLY A 72 0.91 3.88 -6.87
CA GLY A 72 1.14 4.02 -5.44
C GLY A 72 -0.01 4.62 -4.67
N CYS A 73 0.18 4.71 -3.36
CA CYS A 73 -0.87 5.17 -2.46
C CYS A 73 -0.21 5.61 -1.15
N PRO A 74 -0.58 6.77 -0.60
CA PRO A 74 -0.07 7.14 0.72
C PRO A 74 -0.73 6.26 1.78
N VAL A 75 -0.01 6.01 2.87
CA VAL A 75 -0.59 5.29 4.01
C VAL A 75 -1.33 6.31 4.86
N PRO A 76 -2.63 6.11 5.13
CA PRO A 76 -3.37 7.05 5.97
C PRO A 76 -2.74 7.19 7.35
N ASP A 77 -2.76 8.41 7.89
CA ASP A 77 -2.16 8.66 9.20
C ASP A 77 -2.76 7.77 10.28
N GLU A 78 -4.06 7.53 10.20
CA GLU A 78 -4.75 6.67 11.15
C GLU A 78 -4.19 5.24 11.14
N ILE A 79 -3.83 4.74 9.97
CA ILE A 79 -3.25 3.41 9.82
C ILE A 79 -1.81 3.41 10.31
N ALA A 80 -1.05 4.45 9.97
CA ALA A 80 0.36 4.53 10.32
C ALA A 80 0.61 4.65 11.82
N GLN A 81 -0.42 4.92 12.62
CA GLN A 81 -0.31 4.99 14.06
C GLN A 81 -0.25 3.62 14.75
N HIS A 82 -0.58 2.56 14.03
CA HIS A 82 -0.74 1.25 14.64
C HIS A 82 0.43 0.34 14.34
N SER A 83 0.77 -0.51 15.28
CA SER A 83 1.92 -1.40 15.15
C SER A 83 1.73 -2.49 14.10
N ARG A 84 0.49 -2.80 13.75
CA ARG A 84 0.19 -3.79 12.71
C ARG A 84 -1.01 -3.37 11.91
N TRP A 85 -0.93 -3.58 10.62
CA TRP A 85 -2.05 -3.37 9.72
C TRP A 85 -1.83 -4.25 8.49
N LYS A 86 -2.90 -4.49 7.76
CA LYS A 86 -2.85 -5.36 6.59
C LYS A 86 -3.28 -4.60 5.37
N VAL A 87 -2.78 -5.03 4.23
CA VAL A 87 -3.16 -4.45 2.94
C VAL A 87 -3.52 -5.55 1.96
N ARG A 88 -4.47 -5.26 1.11
CA ARG A 88 -4.74 -6.07 -0.07
C ARG A 88 -5.16 -5.14 -1.19
N LEU A 89 -5.18 -5.66 -2.40
CA LEU A 89 -5.53 -4.87 -3.57
C LEU A 89 -6.77 -5.41 -4.23
N ILE A 90 -7.54 -4.50 -4.80
CA ILE A 90 -8.68 -4.85 -5.63
C ILE A 90 -8.52 -4.07 -6.93
N GLY A 91 -8.70 -4.77 -8.06
CA GLY A 91 -8.71 -4.14 -9.37
C GLY A 91 -10.01 -4.45 -10.07
N GLU A 92 -10.54 -3.47 -10.78
CA GLU A 92 -11.78 -3.67 -11.53
C GLU A 92 -11.68 -3.08 -12.92
N LYS A 93 -12.24 -3.77 -13.87
CA LYS A 93 -12.53 -3.22 -15.17
C LYS A 93 -13.78 -3.95 -15.65
N GLU A 94 -14.30 -3.55 -16.78
CA GLU A 94 -15.58 -4.01 -17.26
C GLU A 94 -15.74 -5.52 -17.12
N GLY A 95 -16.72 -5.95 -16.30
CA GLY A 95 -17.03 -7.34 -16.11
C GLY A 95 -15.99 -8.16 -15.38
N TYR A 96 -15.04 -7.51 -14.69
CA TYR A 96 -13.87 -8.19 -14.17
C TYR A 96 -13.44 -7.55 -12.85
N ARG A 97 -13.23 -8.39 -11.84
CA ARG A 97 -12.67 -7.95 -10.56
C ARG A 97 -11.59 -8.94 -10.13
N ILE A 98 -10.45 -8.42 -9.75
CA ILE A 98 -9.36 -9.25 -9.24
C ILE A 98 -8.99 -8.75 -7.84
N THR A 99 -8.76 -9.69 -6.92
CA THR A 99 -8.45 -9.39 -5.52
C THR A 99 -7.22 -10.18 -5.11
N THR A 100 -6.35 -9.56 -4.31
CA THR A 100 -5.16 -10.26 -3.82
C THR A 100 -5.36 -10.81 -2.41
N ASN A 101 -4.38 -11.60 -1.96
CA ASN A 101 -4.26 -11.96 -0.57
C ASN A 101 -3.91 -10.72 0.26
N GLU A 102 -4.04 -10.84 1.58
CA GLU A 102 -3.63 -9.79 2.50
C GLU A 102 -2.17 -9.98 2.90
N VAL A 103 -1.47 -8.85 3.09
CA VAL A 103 -0.10 -8.85 3.58
C VAL A 103 -0.07 -7.98 4.83
N GLU A 104 0.55 -8.49 5.89
CA GLU A 104 0.66 -7.74 7.14
C GLU A 104 1.92 -6.88 7.14
N VAL A 105 1.78 -5.63 7.55
CA VAL A 105 2.91 -4.73 7.76
C VAL A 105 3.02 -4.48 9.26
N ARG A 106 4.22 -4.70 9.80
CA ARG A 106 4.49 -4.47 11.21
C ARG A 106 5.36 -3.25 11.40
N GLN A 107 5.02 -2.47 12.41
CA GLN A 107 5.78 -1.28 12.77
C GLN A 107 6.25 -1.38 14.20
N GLU A 108 7.39 -0.78 14.46
CA GLU A 108 7.94 -0.77 15.80
C GLU A 108 7.34 0.32 16.66
#